data_891a11f50b5916870de934d4255d8256
#
_entry.id   891a11f50b5916870de934d4255d8256
#
_cell.length_a   1.000
_cell.length_b   1.000
_cell.length_c   1.000
_cell.angle_alpha   90.00
_cell.angle_beta   90.00
_cell.angle_gamma   90.00
#
_symmetry.space_group_name_H-M   'P 1'
#
loop_
_entity.id
_entity.type
_entity.pdbx_description
1 polymer ?
#
loop_
_entity_poly.entity_id
_entity_poly.type
_entity_poly.pdbx_seq_one_letter_code
_entity_poly.pdbx_strand_id
1 'polypeptide(L)'
;MRFEILKGIPMRRTTVLTLALAAGMTACSDSSGPDNGGVKPPGELTIIRLPAGSPPIYNPVDSFYAKKGEDRELRIYFEDVVGDSGEEYLRFRVDAGSLLARPHGSLFQVGDSVLITVRVVDPAQIYFEFEPSGLTFNPSLPAQLKIEYAETGGDLDDDGDVDVDDDAIEQVIDLWRQEQAGQDFVKLGAVKLEDLDEIEADVLGFTRYAIAY
;
A
#
# COMPACT_ATOMS: atom_id res chain seq x y z
N MET A 1 43.75 -27.10 -71.43
CA MET A 1 43.72 -28.57 -71.57
C MET A 1 42.49 -29.14 -70.84
N ARG A 2 41.63 -29.76 -71.65
CA ARG A 2 40.53 -30.69 -71.37
C ARG A 2 39.53 -30.41 -70.27
N PHE A 3 38.35 -30.14 -70.76
CA PHE A 3 36.98 -30.54 -70.45
C PHE A 3 36.82 -31.88 -69.73
N GLU A 4 35.92 -31.94 -68.74
CA GLU A 4 34.93 -33.03 -68.72
C GLU A 4 33.61 -32.58 -68.03
N ILE A 5 32.56 -32.88 -68.77
CA ILE A 5 31.14 -32.71 -68.46
C ILE A 5 30.66 -33.96 -67.74
N LEU A 6 29.93 -33.88 -66.65
CA LEU A 6 29.12 -34.98 -66.14
C LEU A 6 27.71 -34.45 -65.68
N LYS A 7 26.84 -34.69 -66.56
CA LYS A 7 25.48 -35.25 -66.55
C LYS A 7 24.73 -35.29 -65.21
N GLY A 8 23.56 -34.74 -65.31
CA GLY A 8 22.46 -34.60 -64.38
C GLY A 8 21.94 -35.88 -63.72
N ILE A 9 21.37 -35.67 -62.57
CA ILE A 9 20.56 -36.63 -61.79
C ILE A 9 19.18 -36.02 -61.54
N PRO A 10 18.11 -36.80 -61.68
CA PRO A 10 16.73 -36.27 -61.70
C PRO A 10 16.17 -35.96 -60.32
N MET A 11 15.45 -34.91 -60.29
CA MET A 11 14.69 -34.36 -59.20
C MET A 11 13.55 -35.32 -58.73
N ARG A 12 13.70 -35.91 -57.56
CA ARG A 12 12.58 -36.61 -56.89
C ARG A 12 11.85 -35.56 -56.04
N ARG A 13 10.63 -35.28 -56.42
CA ARG A 13 9.70 -34.51 -55.60
C ARG A 13 9.29 -35.33 -54.38
N THR A 14 9.76 -34.93 -53.20
CA THR A 14 9.25 -35.43 -51.92
C THR A 14 8.28 -34.41 -51.37
N THR A 15 7.01 -34.78 -51.36
CA THR A 15 5.94 -34.01 -50.73
C THR A 15 6.13 -34.11 -49.22
N VAL A 16 6.54 -33.03 -48.58
CA VAL A 16 6.59 -32.93 -47.12
C VAL A 16 5.22 -32.51 -46.63
N LEU A 17 4.52 -33.42 -46.00
CA LEU A 17 3.27 -33.14 -45.27
C LEU A 17 3.62 -32.43 -43.98
N THR A 18 3.38 -31.13 -43.92
CA THR A 18 3.60 -30.32 -42.69
C THR A 18 2.42 -30.55 -41.75
N LEU A 19 2.63 -31.36 -40.72
CA LEU A 19 1.69 -31.51 -39.60
C LEU A 19 1.89 -30.31 -38.67
N ALA A 20 0.96 -29.35 -38.69
CA ALA A 20 0.94 -28.22 -37.75
C ALA A 20 0.49 -28.73 -36.38
N LEU A 21 1.41 -28.91 -35.45
CA LEU A 21 1.13 -29.19 -34.05
C LEU A 21 0.87 -27.82 -33.36
N ALA A 22 -0.39 -27.48 -33.13
CA ALA A 22 -0.78 -26.34 -32.30
C ALA A 22 -0.51 -26.72 -30.85
N ALA A 23 0.65 -26.33 -30.32
CA ALA A 23 0.94 -26.37 -28.88
C ALA A 23 0.20 -25.21 -28.25
N GLY A 24 -0.94 -25.46 -27.59
CA GLY A 24 -1.59 -24.55 -26.69
C GLY A 24 -0.68 -24.29 -25.49
N MET A 25 -0.06 -23.12 -25.46
CA MET A 25 0.59 -22.64 -24.24
C MET A 25 -0.50 -22.16 -23.29
N THR A 26 -0.96 -23.03 -22.39
CA THR A 26 -1.58 -22.59 -21.14
C THR A 26 -0.47 -21.97 -20.31
N ALA A 27 -0.36 -20.66 -20.35
CA ALA A 27 0.43 -19.92 -19.38
C ALA A 27 -0.29 -20.05 -18.02
N CYS A 28 0.07 -21.07 -17.23
CA CYS A 28 -0.09 -21.00 -15.80
C CYS A 28 0.90 -19.93 -15.33
N SER A 29 0.41 -18.75 -14.97
CA SER A 29 1.18 -17.81 -14.18
C SER A 29 1.28 -18.39 -12.76
N ASP A 30 2.27 -19.24 -12.50
CA ASP A 30 2.74 -19.51 -11.15
C ASP A 30 3.38 -18.22 -10.64
N SER A 31 2.60 -17.40 -9.94
CA SER A 31 3.12 -16.30 -9.12
C SER A 31 3.65 -16.87 -7.80
N SER A 32 4.68 -17.71 -7.86
CA SER A 32 5.50 -18.07 -6.70
C SER A 32 6.70 -17.12 -6.59
N GLY A 33 6.41 -15.80 -6.54
CA GLY A 33 7.30 -14.80 -5.96
C GLY A 33 6.98 -14.66 -4.47
N PRO A 34 7.87 -14.05 -3.64
CA PRO A 34 7.46 -13.64 -2.31
C PRO A 34 6.22 -12.77 -2.45
N ASP A 35 5.24 -12.97 -1.56
CA ASP A 35 3.95 -12.27 -1.55
C ASP A 35 4.15 -10.75 -1.46
N ASN A 36 4.52 -10.17 -2.58
CA ASN A 36 4.69 -8.74 -2.74
C ASN A 36 3.31 -8.14 -3.02
N GLY A 37 2.61 -7.81 -1.95
CA GLY A 37 1.46 -6.94 -1.93
C GLY A 37 0.41 -7.25 -3.00
N GLY A 38 -0.70 -7.87 -2.63
CA GLY A 38 -1.84 -8.01 -3.54
C GLY A 38 -2.26 -6.65 -4.09
N VAL A 39 -2.91 -6.65 -5.25
CA VAL A 39 -3.58 -5.47 -5.81
C VAL A 39 -5.06 -5.76 -5.84
N LYS A 40 -5.89 -4.85 -5.30
CA LYS A 40 -7.35 -4.99 -5.30
C LYS A 40 -8.00 -3.69 -5.80
N PRO A 41 -9.02 -3.78 -6.68
CA PRO A 41 -9.83 -2.63 -7.01
C PRO A 41 -10.65 -2.17 -5.78
N PRO A 42 -11.04 -0.89 -5.70
CA PRO A 42 -11.74 -0.34 -4.53
C PRO A 42 -13.02 -1.10 -4.14
N GLY A 43 -13.70 -1.71 -5.10
CA GLY A 43 -14.93 -2.48 -4.83
C GLY A 43 -14.72 -3.91 -4.33
N GLU A 44 -13.48 -4.37 -4.25
CA GLU A 44 -13.10 -5.71 -3.77
C GLU A 44 -12.28 -5.65 -2.47
N LEU A 45 -11.98 -4.45 -1.99
CA LEU A 45 -11.26 -4.23 -0.75
C LEU A 45 -12.25 -3.82 0.35
N THR A 46 -12.25 -4.53 1.46
CA THR A 46 -13.03 -4.17 2.64
C THR A 46 -12.15 -3.37 3.59
N ILE A 47 -12.43 -2.08 3.73
CA ILE A 47 -11.74 -1.19 4.67
C ILE A 47 -12.35 -1.42 6.05
N ILE A 48 -11.50 -1.62 7.06
CA ILE A 48 -11.91 -1.79 8.46
C ILE A 48 -12.70 -0.57 8.92
N ARG A 49 -13.79 -0.82 9.63
CA ARG A 49 -14.70 0.21 10.14
C ARG A 49 -14.51 0.39 11.63
N LEU A 50 -14.75 1.61 12.08
CA LEU A 50 -14.91 1.92 13.50
C LEU A 50 -16.39 1.74 13.85
N PRO A 51 -16.74 0.99 14.91
CA PRO A 51 -18.11 0.83 15.38
C PRO A 51 -18.79 2.16 15.70
N ALA A 52 -20.09 2.22 15.59
CA ALA A 52 -20.87 3.43 15.87
C ALA A 52 -20.71 3.99 17.30
N GLY A 53 -20.14 3.22 18.21
CA GLY A 53 -19.86 3.61 19.61
C GLY A 53 -18.43 4.08 19.86
N SER A 54 -17.55 4.02 18.87
CA SER A 54 -16.16 4.47 19.01
C SER A 54 -16.09 5.96 19.33
N PRO A 55 -15.07 6.40 20.11
CA PRO A 55 -14.86 7.82 20.38
C PRO A 55 -14.73 8.63 19.08
N PRO A 56 -15.22 9.87 19.02
CA PRO A 56 -14.98 10.76 17.90
C PRO A 56 -13.47 11.01 17.71
N ILE A 57 -13.08 11.35 16.49
CA ILE A 57 -11.69 11.73 16.22
C ILE A 57 -11.49 13.18 16.60
N TYR A 58 -10.59 13.45 17.55
CA TYR A 58 -10.35 14.77 18.12
C TYR A 58 -9.82 15.78 17.09
N ASN A 59 -8.86 15.36 16.28
CA ASN A 59 -8.23 16.21 15.26
C ASN A 59 -8.21 15.50 13.89
N PRO A 60 -9.37 15.35 13.20
CA PRO A 60 -9.47 14.56 11.95
C PRO A 60 -8.69 15.13 10.78
N VAL A 61 -8.16 16.35 10.91
CA VAL A 61 -7.20 16.97 10.00
C VAL A 61 -6.14 17.66 10.83
N ASP A 62 -4.87 17.29 10.58
CA ASP A 62 -3.74 17.94 11.23
C ASP A 62 -2.60 18.15 10.23
N SER A 63 -1.69 19.08 10.54
CA SER A 63 -0.61 19.47 9.65
C SER A 63 0.64 19.89 10.41
N PHE A 64 1.80 19.56 9.84
CA PHE A 64 3.08 20.01 10.38
C PHE A 64 4.08 20.32 9.26
N TYR A 65 5.09 21.11 9.56
CA TYR A 65 6.21 21.30 8.64
C TYR A 65 7.27 20.23 8.88
N ALA A 66 7.38 19.27 7.95
CA ALA A 66 8.53 18.39 7.87
C ALA A 66 9.71 19.16 7.30
N LYS A 67 10.90 19.02 7.92
CA LYS A 67 12.11 19.76 7.53
C LYS A 67 13.27 18.79 7.34
N LYS A 68 13.91 18.86 6.19
CA LYS A 68 15.11 18.06 5.90
C LYS A 68 16.23 18.41 6.87
N GLY A 69 16.68 17.42 7.64
CA GLY A 69 17.69 17.58 8.69
C GLY A 69 17.12 17.62 10.11
N GLU A 70 15.82 17.49 10.29
CA GLU A 70 15.16 17.46 11.60
C GLU A 70 14.13 16.33 11.66
N ASP A 71 14.05 15.63 12.80
CA ASP A 71 13.00 14.66 13.07
C ASP A 71 11.70 15.42 13.38
N ARG A 72 10.61 14.97 12.81
CA ARG A 72 9.28 15.54 13.00
C ARG A 72 8.23 14.44 13.01
N GLU A 73 7.17 14.66 13.79
CA GLU A 73 6.02 13.76 13.80
C GLU A 73 4.71 14.53 13.91
N LEU A 74 3.64 13.89 13.48
CA LEU A 74 2.26 14.30 13.64
C LEU A 74 1.50 13.16 14.28
N ARG A 75 0.49 13.47 15.12
CA ARG A 75 -0.39 12.49 15.72
C ARG A 75 -1.84 12.93 15.59
N ILE A 76 -2.69 11.96 15.28
CA ILE A 76 -4.15 12.09 15.36
C ILE A 76 -4.60 11.27 16.55
N TYR A 77 -5.55 11.77 17.30
CA TYR A 77 -6.08 11.16 18.51
C TYR A 77 -7.57 10.93 18.40
N PHE A 78 -8.08 9.99 19.17
CA PHE A 78 -9.49 9.95 19.53
C PHE A 78 -9.78 11.04 20.56
N GLU A 79 -11.04 11.45 20.69
CA GLU A 79 -11.50 12.38 21.70
C GLU A 79 -11.76 11.60 22.99
N ASP A 80 -11.26 12.09 24.12
CA ASP A 80 -11.66 11.53 25.41
C ASP A 80 -13.06 12.04 25.85
N VAL A 81 -13.58 11.49 26.97
CA VAL A 81 -14.92 11.84 27.49
C VAL A 81 -15.07 13.30 27.94
N VAL A 82 -14.03 14.09 27.96
CA VAL A 82 -13.99 15.49 28.40
C VAL A 82 -13.76 16.46 27.23
N GLY A 83 -13.62 15.98 25.99
CA GLY A 83 -13.37 16.80 24.82
C GLY A 83 -11.89 17.20 24.67
N ASP A 84 -10.99 16.43 25.24
CA ASP A 84 -9.53 16.55 25.08
C ASP A 84 -9.00 15.37 24.26
N SER A 85 -7.71 15.37 23.90
CA SER A 85 -7.07 14.29 23.20
C SER A 85 -7.03 13.03 24.08
N GLY A 86 -7.59 11.94 23.57
CA GLY A 86 -7.58 10.62 24.19
C GLY A 86 -6.44 9.73 23.67
N GLU A 87 -6.78 8.51 23.28
CA GLU A 87 -5.81 7.55 22.76
C GLU A 87 -5.30 7.93 21.37
N GLU A 88 -4.07 7.54 21.05
CA GLU A 88 -3.45 7.79 19.75
C GLU A 88 -4.17 6.92 18.69
N TYR A 89 -4.59 7.53 17.59
CA TYR A 89 -5.21 6.84 16.46
C TYR A 89 -4.22 6.64 15.32
N LEU A 90 -3.40 7.66 15.05
CA LEU A 90 -2.38 7.62 14.01
C LEU A 90 -1.15 8.40 14.46
N ARG A 91 0.01 7.84 14.17
CA ARG A 91 1.29 8.57 14.25
C ARG A 91 2.01 8.48 12.91
N PHE A 92 2.42 9.64 12.43
CA PHE A 92 3.23 9.76 11.23
C PHE A 92 4.55 10.47 11.54
N ARG A 93 5.66 9.78 11.33
CA ARG A 93 7.00 10.26 11.64
C ARG A 93 7.86 10.41 10.39
N VAL A 94 8.58 11.52 10.31
CA VAL A 94 9.56 11.84 9.28
C VAL A 94 10.89 12.13 9.95
N ASP A 95 11.85 11.20 9.80
CA ASP A 95 13.19 11.37 10.33
C ASP A 95 13.99 12.41 9.52
N ALA A 96 15.07 12.94 10.10
CA ALA A 96 15.90 14.01 9.53
C ALA A 96 16.39 13.73 8.09
N GLY A 97 16.58 12.46 7.72
CA GLY A 97 17.02 12.02 6.40
C GLY A 97 15.93 11.59 5.45
N SER A 98 14.68 11.48 5.91
CA SER A 98 13.60 10.82 5.15
C SER A 98 13.14 11.58 3.91
N LEU A 99 13.02 12.93 3.95
CA LEU A 99 12.57 13.71 2.79
C LEU A 99 13.52 13.53 1.59
N LEU A 100 13.01 13.07 0.45
CA LEU A 100 13.78 12.86 -0.78
C LEU A 100 13.45 13.89 -1.84
N ALA A 101 12.23 13.87 -2.38
CA ALA A 101 11.84 14.76 -3.47
C ALA A 101 10.41 15.31 -3.30
N ARG A 102 10.22 16.52 -3.82
CA ARG A 102 8.92 17.19 -3.91
C ARG A 102 8.05 16.55 -5.00
N PRO A 103 6.74 16.79 -5.02
CA PRO A 103 5.83 16.22 -6.02
C PRO A 103 6.26 16.42 -7.48
N HIS A 104 7.06 17.43 -7.78
CA HIS A 104 7.57 17.72 -9.12
C HIS A 104 9.02 17.23 -9.36
N GLY A 105 9.52 16.36 -8.47
CA GLY A 105 10.81 15.68 -8.64
C GLY A 105 12.04 16.47 -8.18
N SER A 106 11.92 17.71 -7.72
CA SER A 106 13.06 18.45 -7.17
C SER A 106 13.45 17.90 -5.79
N LEU A 107 14.75 17.63 -5.61
CA LEU A 107 15.27 17.09 -4.36
C LEU A 107 15.24 18.11 -3.21
N PHE A 108 14.97 17.64 -1.99
CA PHE A 108 15.10 18.43 -0.79
C PHE A 108 16.57 18.61 -0.42
N GLN A 109 16.94 19.85 -0.10
CA GLN A 109 18.21 20.21 0.51
C GLN A 109 18.06 20.31 2.03
N VAL A 110 19.14 20.17 2.78
CA VAL A 110 19.13 20.37 4.24
C VAL A 110 18.63 21.78 4.56
N GLY A 111 17.62 21.83 5.45
CA GLY A 111 16.95 23.07 5.82
C GLY A 111 15.66 23.37 5.03
N ASP A 112 15.44 22.70 3.89
CA ASP A 112 14.18 22.80 3.17
C ASP A 112 13.03 22.20 3.98
N SER A 113 11.85 22.75 3.84
CA SER A 113 10.64 22.24 4.50
C SER A 113 9.48 22.07 3.52
N VAL A 114 8.51 21.27 3.93
CA VAL A 114 7.24 21.05 3.26
C VAL A 114 6.14 20.93 4.30
N LEU A 115 4.99 21.55 4.04
CA LEU A 115 3.80 21.32 4.85
C LEU A 115 3.24 19.94 4.50
N ILE A 116 3.11 19.10 5.51
CA ILE A 116 2.45 17.79 5.41
C ILE A 116 1.11 17.89 6.11
N THR A 117 0.06 17.47 5.44
CA THR A 117 -1.30 17.39 6.00
C THR A 117 -1.76 15.95 5.97
N VAL A 118 -2.31 15.47 7.08
CA VAL A 118 -2.98 14.18 7.19
C VAL A 118 -4.45 14.44 7.47
N ARG A 119 -5.31 13.74 6.75
CA ARG A 119 -6.76 13.86 6.86
C ARG A 119 -7.38 12.46 7.01
N VAL A 120 -8.27 12.29 7.97
CA VAL A 120 -9.21 11.17 8.01
C VAL A 120 -10.22 11.36 6.89
N VAL A 121 -10.32 10.41 5.97
CA VAL A 121 -11.20 10.53 4.78
C VAL A 121 -12.66 10.28 5.17
N ASP A 122 -12.89 9.25 5.98
CA ASP A 122 -14.19 8.89 6.52
C ASP A 122 -14.01 8.52 8.01
N PRO A 123 -14.64 9.24 8.94
CA PRO A 123 -14.49 8.94 10.37
C PRO A 123 -15.06 7.57 10.80
N ALA A 124 -15.85 6.92 9.96
CA ALA A 124 -16.34 5.57 10.20
C ALA A 124 -15.43 4.47 9.62
N GLN A 125 -14.27 4.83 9.06
CA GLN A 125 -13.34 3.91 8.42
C GLN A 125 -11.91 4.26 8.77
N ILE A 126 -11.05 3.25 8.86
CA ILE A 126 -9.61 3.48 9.05
C ILE A 126 -8.99 3.80 7.69
N TYR A 127 -9.18 5.05 7.25
CA TYR A 127 -8.82 5.53 5.93
C TYR A 127 -8.31 6.97 5.95
N PHE A 128 -7.09 7.19 5.48
CA PHE A 128 -6.37 8.46 5.57
C PHE A 128 -5.89 8.94 4.20
N GLU A 129 -5.86 10.26 4.04
CA GLU A 129 -5.25 10.95 2.91
C GLU A 129 -4.09 11.81 3.38
N PHE A 130 -2.98 11.75 2.66
CA PHE A 130 -1.76 12.48 2.93
C PHE A 130 -1.44 13.46 1.80
N GLU A 131 -1.16 14.70 2.14
CA GLU A 131 -0.78 15.76 1.23
C GLU A 131 0.60 16.36 1.57
N PRO A 132 1.37 16.83 0.56
CA PRO A 132 1.05 16.88 -0.86
C PRO A 132 1.26 15.54 -1.55
N SER A 133 0.30 15.11 -2.37
CA SER A 133 0.42 13.90 -3.19
C SER A 133 1.69 13.95 -4.05
N GLY A 134 2.37 12.81 -4.19
CA GLY A 134 3.63 12.71 -4.96
C GLY A 134 4.89 13.16 -4.21
N LEU A 135 4.79 13.51 -2.91
CA LEU A 135 5.96 13.64 -2.05
C LEU A 135 6.63 12.26 -1.90
N THR A 136 7.96 12.20 -2.00
CA THR A 136 8.69 10.94 -1.86
C THR A 136 9.71 10.96 -0.74
N PHE A 137 9.91 9.80 -0.12
CA PHE A 137 10.86 9.57 0.96
C PHE A 137 12.05 8.73 0.51
N ASN A 138 13.13 8.82 1.27
CA ASN A 138 14.35 8.08 1.03
C ASN A 138 14.13 6.58 1.31
N PRO A 139 14.33 5.67 0.32
CA PRO A 139 14.13 4.25 0.54
C PRO A 139 15.01 3.61 1.63
N SER A 140 16.15 4.22 1.95
CA SER A 140 17.04 3.77 3.02
C SER A 140 16.68 4.36 4.40
N LEU A 141 15.78 5.31 4.45
CA LEU A 141 15.26 5.94 5.65
C LEU A 141 13.84 6.44 5.37
N PRO A 142 12.88 5.53 5.22
CA PRO A 142 11.49 5.86 4.89
C PRO A 142 10.83 6.70 5.99
N ALA A 143 9.69 7.28 5.71
CA ALA A 143 8.83 7.78 6.77
C ALA A 143 8.08 6.60 7.40
N GLN A 144 7.64 6.75 8.65
CA GLN A 144 6.98 5.70 9.41
C GLN A 144 5.52 6.09 9.66
N LEU A 145 4.63 5.15 9.38
CA LEU A 145 3.20 5.27 9.65
C LEU A 145 2.80 4.19 10.65
N LYS A 146 2.20 4.60 11.77
CA LYS A 146 1.56 3.72 12.75
C LYS A 146 0.08 4.06 12.82
N ILE A 147 -0.77 3.06 12.82
CA ILE A 147 -2.23 3.19 12.97
C ILE A 147 -2.69 2.20 14.00
N GLU A 148 -3.47 2.66 14.97
CA GLU A 148 -4.12 1.82 15.98
C GLU A 148 -5.55 1.49 15.55
N TYR A 149 -5.98 0.24 15.78
CA TYR A 149 -7.32 -0.24 15.45
C TYR A 149 -8.05 -0.83 16.68
N ALA A 150 -7.52 -0.63 17.88
CA ALA A 150 -8.11 -1.10 19.14
C ALA A 150 -9.58 -0.65 19.33
N GLU A 151 -9.93 0.54 18.83
CA GLU A 151 -11.30 1.09 18.93
C GLU A 151 -12.32 0.34 18.04
N THR A 152 -11.90 -0.67 17.25
CA THR A 152 -12.83 -1.63 16.64
C THR A 152 -13.43 -2.56 17.67
N GLY A 153 -12.80 -2.69 18.84
CA GLY A 153 -13.22 -3.62 19.90
C GLY A 153 -13.05 -5.09 19.52
N GLY A 154 -12.32 -5.39 18.43
CA GLY A 154 -12.12 -6.73 17.88
C GLY A 154 -13.18 -7.16 16.86
N ASP A 155 -14.28 -6.39 16.68
CA ASP A 155 -15.29 -6.60 15.64
C ASP A 155 -14.76 -5.97 14.33
N LEU A 156 -14.08 -6.78 13.51
CA LEU A 156 -13.36 -6.33 12.33
C LEU A 156 -14.22 -6.36 11.05
N ASP A 157 -15.32 -7.10 11.06
CA ASP A 157 -16.28 -7.14 9.95
C ASP A 157 -17.53 -6.27 10.17
N ASP A 158 -17.67 -5.67 11.38
CA ASP A 158 -18.74 -4.74 11.79
C ASP A 158 -20.12 -5.44 11.77
N ASP A 159 -20.18 -6.73 12.18
CA ASP A 159 -21.42 -7.50 12.23
C ASP A 159 -22.08 -7.47 13.62
N GLY A 160 -21.38 -6.99 14.63
CA GLY A 160 -21.85 -6.68 15.99
C GLY A 160 -21.49 -7.71 17.03
N ASP A 161 -20.70 -8.74 16.71
CA ASP A 161 -20.08 -9.63 17.69
C ASP A 161 -18.56 -9.81 17.41
N VAL A 162 -17.87 -10.51 18.30
CA VAL A 162 -16.45 -10.81 18.16
C VAL A 162 -16.29 -12.31 18.15
N ASP A 163 -15.93 -12.86 17.00
CA ASP A 163 -15.89 -14.30 16.80
C ASP A 163 -14.69 -14.79 15.95
N VAL A 164 -14.80 -16.02 15.43
CA VAL A 164 -13.72 -16.66 14.65
C VAL A 164 -13.52 -16.03 13.26
N ASP A 165 -14.51 -15.31 12.74
CA ASP A 165 -14.41 -14.64 11.45
C ASP A 165 -13.55 -13.37 11.61
N ASP A 166 -13.63 -12.67 12.77
CA ASP A 166 -12.73 -11.58 13.14
C ASP A 166 -11.28 -12.06 13.31
N ASP A 167 -11.08 -13.20 13.99
CA ASP A 167 -9.75 -13.81 14.11
C ASP A 167 -9.15 -14.11 12.73
N ALA A 168 -9.98 -14.55 11.77
CA ALA A 168 -9.54 -14.82 10.41
C ALA A 168 -9.22 -13.52 9.64
N ILE A 169 -10.00 -12.46 9.85
CA ILE A 169 -9.75 -11.13 9.27
C ILE A 169 -8.47 -10.54 9.84
N GLU A 170 -8.27 -10.60 11.16
CA GLU A 170 -7.04 -10.08 11.79
C GLU A 170 -5.76 -10.71 11.23
N GLN A 171 -5.81 -11.99 10.85
CA GLN A 171 -4.66 -12.64 10.23
C GLN A 171 -4.29 -12.07 8.86
N VAL A 172 -5.24 -11.49 8.12
CA VAL A 172 -5.08 -11.04 6.74
C VAL A 172 -5.12 -9.54 6.55
N ILE A 173 -5.61 -8.77 7.54
CA ILE A 173 -5.58 -7.29 7.47
C ILE A 173 -4.15 -6.80 7.24
N ASP A 174 -4.05 -5.70 6.52
CA ASP A 174 -2.78 -5.05 6.23
C ASP A 174 -2.99 -3.57 5.94
N LEU A 175 -1.90 -2.83 5.82
CA LEU A 175 -1.95 -1.47 5.31
C LEU A 175 -1.96 -1.50 3.77
N TRP A 176 -2.96 -0.86 3.20
CA TRP A 176 -3.14 -0.74 1.76
C TRP A 176 -2.96 0.70 1.31
N ARG A 177 -2.26 0.89 0.20
CA ARG A 177 -2.00 2.19 -0.41
C ARG A 177 -2.82 2.37 -1.68
N GLN A 178 -3.49 3.51 -1.83
CA GLN A 178 -4.16 3.94 -3.04
C GLN A 178 -3.49 5.19 -3.58
N GLU A 179 -2.92 5.13 -4.78
CA GLU A 179 -2.14 6.25 -5.36
C GLU A 179 -3.00 7.48 -5.65
N GLN A 180 -4.22 7.27 -6.15
CA GLN A 180 -5.22 8.31 -6.37
C GLN A 180 -6.61 7.76 -6.07
N ALA A 181 -7.55 8.63 -5.71
CA ALA A 181 -8.94 8.24 -5.47
C ALA A 181 -9.50 7.44 -6.66
N GLY A 182 -10.07 6.26 -6.35
CA GLY A 182 -10.69 5.38 -7.35
C GLY A 182 -9.74 4.46 -8.11
N GLN A 183 -8.43 4.56 -7.90
CA GLN A 183 -7.46 3.58 -8.40
C GLN A 183 -7.40 2.34 -7.50
N ASP A 184 -6.73 1.30 -7.99
CA ASP A 184 -6.52 0.09 -7.23
C ASP A 184 -5.68 0.34 -5.98
N PHE A 185 -5.96 -0.42 -4.94
CA PHE A 185 -5.15 -0.48 -3.74
C PHE A 185 -4.02 -1.49 -3.89
N VAL A 186 -2.88 -1.17 -3.32
CA VAL A 186 -1.69 -2.03 -3.27
C VAL A 186 -1.36 -2.35 -1.83
N LYS A 187 -1.30 -3.64 -1.49
CA LYS A 187 -0.91 -4.13 -0.16
C LYS A 187 0.55 -3.80 0.12
N LEU A 188 0.85 -3.27 1.30
CA LEU A 188 2.22 -2.86 1.66
C LEU A 188 3.02 -3.92 2.42
N GLY A 189 2.38 -4.92 3.02
CA GLY A 189 3.05 -5.88 3.88
C GLY A 189 3.54 -5.24 5.18
N ALA A 190 2.64 -4.58 5.88
CA ALA A 190 2.91 -3.91 7.14
C ALA A 190 3.24 -4.89 8.27
N VAL A 191 3.91 -4.41 9.31
CA VAL A 191 4.12 -5.17 10.54
C VAL A 191 2.90 -4.98 11.43
N LYS A 192 2.24 -6.09 11.79
CA LYS A 192 1.17 -6.09 12.79
C LYS A 192 1.74 -6.37 14.17
N LEU A 193 1.26 -5.64 15.16
CA LEU A 193 1.52 -5.84 16.57
C LEU A 193 0.18 -6.21 17.23
N GLU A 194 -0.25 -7.46 17.03
CA GLU A 194 -1.57 -7.96 17.44
C GLU A 194 -1.85 -7.73 18.95
N ASP A 195 -0.86 -7.90 19.82
CA ASP A 195 -0.99 -7.63 21.26
C ASP A 195 -1.29 -6.15 21.59
N LEU A 196 -1.15 -5.25 20.62
CA LEU A 196 -1.33 -3.81 20.77
C LEU A 196 -2.38 -3.24 19.82
N ASP A 197 -3.00 -4.06 18.98
CA ASP A 197 -3.95 -3.64 17.93
C ASP A 197 -3.37 -2.53 17.04
N GLU A 198 -2.09 -2.69 16.63
CA GLU A 198 -1.34 -1.70 15.86
C GLU A 198 -0.84 -2.28 14.53
N ILE A 199 -0.83 -1.43 13.51
CA ILE A 199 -0.17 -1.68 12.23
C ILE A 199 0.88 -0.60 12.00
N GLU A 200 2.12 -1.04 11.75
CA GLU A 200 3.25 -0.16 11.41
C GLU A 200 3.78 -0.46 10.01
N ALA A 201 4.07 0.58 9.25
CA ALA A 201 4.67 0.46 7.93
C ALA A 201 5.65 1.58 7.59
N ASP A 202 6.65 1.20 6.81
CA ASP A 202 7.51 2.14 6.11
C ASP A 202 6.80 2.69 4.87
N VAL A 203 6.71 4.01 4.74
CA VAL A 203 6.07 4.66 3.61
C VAL A 203 7.08 5.44 2.76
N LEU A 204 7.04 5.21 1.45
CA LEU A 204 7.96 5.78 0.47
C LEU A 204 7.39 6.99 -0.28
N GLY A 205 6.10 7.28 -0.10
CA GLY A 205 5.45 8.38 -0.79
C GLY A 205 4.07 8.67 -0.23
N PHE A 206 3.53 9.83 -0.60
CA PHE A 206 2.23 10.29 -0.13
C PHE A 206 1.11 10.01 -1.09
N THR A 207 0.03 9.49 -0.51
CA THR A 207 -1.21 9.17 -1.17
C THR A 207 -2.26 8.85 -0.12
N ARG A 208 -3.07 7.81 -0.32
CA ARG A 208 -4.07 7.34 0.64
C ARG A 208 -3.68 6.00 1.21
N TYR A 209 -4.00 5.80 2.47
CA TYR A 209 -3.71 4.57 3.21
C TYR A 209 -4.94 4.12 3.98
N ALA A 210 -5.21 2.82 3.95
CA ALA A 210 -6.31 2.19 4.68
C ALA A 210 -5.84 0.90 5.34
N ILE A 211 -6.41 0.58 6.52
CA ILE A 211 -6.37 -0.78 7.04
C ILE A 211 -7.53 -1.55 6.40
N ALA A 212 -7.23 -2.70 5.77
CA ALA A 212 -8.21 -3.44 4.99
C ALA A 212 -7.80 -4.92 4.76
N TYR A 213 -8.76 -5.70 4.25
CA TYR A 213 -8.59 -7.11 3.87
C TYR A 213 -9.27 -7.47 2.55
#